data_14501dc3158bc7cde6663d46f2feac52
#
_entry.id   14501dc3158bc7cde6663d46f2feac52
#
_cell.length_a   1.000
_cell.length_b   1.000
_cell.length_c   1.000
_cell.angle_alpha   90.00
_cell.angle_beta   90.00
_cell.angle_gamma   90.00
#
_symmetry.space_group_name_H-M   'P 1'
#
loop_
_entity.id
_entity.type
_entity.pdbx_description
1 polymer ?
#
loop_
_entity_poly.entity_id
_entity_poly.type
_entity_poly.pdbx_seq_one_letter_code
_entity_poly.pdbx_strand_id
1 'polypeptide(L)'
;MKLTLCAPCLFGLEGPLGNELRHMDMENVAPENGRVYFTGDESAVARANIRSRFAERVLIVLGRFPARTFDELFEGVRALPWETFIPADGAFPVKGWALESALHSVPDCQKIVKKAVVERLKSVYGLSWFSEEGESFPIQFAIMKDEAALYIDTSGTGLHKRGYRPAQVAAPLRETLAAAIVDIARYRGRGDFCDPFCGSGTIAIEAALAALNRAPG
;
A
#
# COMPACT_ATOMS: atom_id res chain seq x y z
N MET A 1 -0.38 9.45 16.85
CA MET A 1 -1.21 8.23 17.15
C MET A 1 -0.41 6.99 16.75
N LYS A 2 -0.51 5.85 17.47
CA LYS A 2 0.16 4.61 17.04
C LYS A 2 -0.74 3.91 16.01
N LEU A 3 -0.21 3.69 14.80
CA LEU A 3 -0.91 3.11 13.66
C LEU A 3 -0.39 1.70 13.37
N THR A 4 -1.28 0.81 12.96
CA THR A 4 -0.90 -0.43 12.28
C THR A 4 -0.84 -0.17 10.78
N LEU A 5 0.28 -0.50 10.17
CA LEU A 5 0.59 -0.23 8.77
C LEU A 5 0.82 -1.52 8.01
N CYS A 6 0.54 -1.51 6.71
CA CYS A 6 0.78 -2.60 5.78
C CYS A 6 1.47 -2.07 4.54
N ALA A 7 2.59 -2.67 4.17
CA ALA A 7 3.30 -2.38 2.92
C ALA A 7 3.24 -3.61 1.99
N PRO A 8 2.36 -3.62 0.97
CA PRO A 8 2.41 -4.62 -0.09
C PRO A 8 3.71 -4.56 -0.86
N CYS A 9 4.22 -5.73 -1.27
CA CYS A 9 5.42 -5.87 -2.10
C CYS A 9 5.26 -7.00 -3.11
N LEU A 10 6.18 -7.12 -4.03
CA LEU A 10 6.26 -8.29 -4.91
C LEU A 10 6.65 -9.54 -4.09
N PHE A 11 6.10 -10.69 -4.46
CA PHE A 11 6.42 -11.96 -3.82
C PHE A 11 7.93 -12.23 -3.84
N GLY A 12 8.46 -12.67 -2.70
CA GLY A 12 9.90 -12.89 -2.47
C GLY A 12 10.63 -11.66 -1.95
N LEU A 13 9.99 -10.48 -1.88
CA LEU A 13 10.58 -9.24 -1.36
C LEU A 13 10.17 -8.94 0.09
N GLU A 14 9.41 -9.81 0.73
CA GLU A 14 8.94 -9.60 2.11
C GLU A 14 10.10 -9.51 3.10
N GLY A 15 11.13 -10.34 2.91
CA GLY A 15 12.36 -10.31 3.73
C GLY A 15 13.14 -9.01 3.55
N PRO A 16 13.55 -8.64 2.34
CA PRO A 16 14.18 -7.35 2.04
C PRO A 16 13.40 -6.14 2.54
N LEU A 17 12.09 -6.07 2.28
CA LEU A 17 11.22 -4.99 2.77
C LEU A 17 11.16 -4.97 4.30
N GLY A 18 11.01 -6.12 4.95
CA GLY A 18 11.01 -6.20 6.40
C GLY A 18 12.32 -5.70 7.02
N ASN A 19 13.46 -6.01 6.41
CA ASN A 19 14.77 -5.50 6.84
C ASN A 19 14.87 -3.98 6.63
N GLU A 20 14.41 -3.48 5.48
CA GLU A 20 14.37 -2.05 5.19
C GLU A 20 13.53 -1.28 6.24
N LEU A 21 12.34 -1.78 6.58
CA LEU A 21 11.46 -1.17 7.58
C LEU A 21 12.10 -1.18 8.99
N ARG A 22 12.80 -2.25 9.37
CA ARG A 22 13.56 -2.28 10.65
C ARG A 22 14.68 -1.25 10.67
N HIS A 23 15.38 -1.02 9.55
CA HIS A 23 16.42 0.02 9.44
C HIS A 23 15.83 1.45 9.43
N MET A 24 14.51 1.60 9.25
CA MET A 24 13.80 2.87 9.40
C MET A 24 13.20 3.04 10.81
N ASP A 25 13.59 2.20 11.77
CA ASP A 25 13.08 2.18 13.15
C ASP A 25 11.56 1.95 13.24
N MET A 26 11.02 1.10 12.35
CA MET A 26 9.63 0.67 12.43
C MET A 26 9.51 -0.48 13.44
N GLU A 27 8.43 -0.44 14.23
CA GLU A 27 8.16 -1.44 15.25
C GLU A 27 7.30 -2.61 14.74
N ASN A 28 7.37 -3.75 15.41
CA ASN A 28 6.53 -4.94 15.16
C ASN A 28 6.50 -5.37 13.69
N VAL A 29 7.66 -5.34 13.03
CA VAL A 29 7.78 -5.69 11.61
C VAL A 29 7.57 -7.17 11.40
N ALA A 30 6.45 -7.54 10.78
CA ALA A 30 5.98 -8.90 10.52
C ALA A 30 5.75 -9.14 9.02
N PRO A 31 6.68 -9.84 8.34
CA PRO A 31 6.48 -10.26 6.95
C PRO A 31 5.38 -11.32 6.83
N GLU A 32 4.47 -11.11 5.86
CA GLU A 32 3.45 -12.08 5.40
C GLU A 32 3.55 -12.20 3.88
N ASN A 33 2.89 -13.19 3.28
CA ASN A 33 2.93 -13.39 1.82
C ASN A 33 2.50 -12.13 1.05
N GLY A 34 3.42 -11.56 0.27
CA GLY A 34 3.21 -10.40 -0.59
C GLY A 34 3.07 -9.06 0.15
N ARG A 35 3.38 -9.00 1.46
CA ARG A 35 3.27 -7.78 2.26
C ARG A 35 4.07 -7.84 3.55
N VAL A 36 4.27 -6.68 4.17
CA VAL A 36 4.86 -6.58 5.51
C VAL A 36 3.97 -5.70 6.38
N TYR A 37 3.56 -6.20 7.54
CA TYR A 37 2.90 -5.40 8.56
C TYR A 37 3.94 -4.80 9.50
N PHE A 38 3.65 -3.60 10.02
CA PHE A 38 4.50 -2.92 11.00
C PHE A 38 3.68 -1.87 11.75
N THR A 39 4.25 -1.33 12.82
CA THR A 39 3.61 -0.26 13.58
C THR A 39 4.50 0.99 13.60
N GLY A 40 3.84 2.15 13.64
CA GLY A 40 4.50 3.45 13.69
C GLY A 40 3.49 4.57 13.91
N ASP A 41 3.97 5.79 13.87
CA ASP A 41 3.18 7.01 13.93
C ASP A 41 2.98 7.64 12.52
N GLU A 42 2.41 8.82 12.46
CA GLU A 42 2.23 9.56 11.21
C GLU A 42 3.57 9.85 10.51
N SER A 43 4.65 10.05 11.29
CA SER A 43 5.99 10.24 10.72
C SER A 43 6.54 8.95 10.09
N ALA A 44 6.16 7.79 10.63
CA ALA A 44 6.50 6.49 10.06
C ALA A 44 5.81 6.27 8.70
N VAL A 45 4.56 6.73 8.55
CA VAL A 45 3.86 6.71 7.25
C VAL A 45 4.64 7.52 6.21
N ALA A 46 5.03 8.75 6.54
CA ALA A 46 5.79 9.60 5.65
C ALA A 46 7.17 9.00 5.32
N ARG A 47 7.91 8.52 6.33
CA ARG A 47 9.23 7.87 6.12
C ARG A 47 9.13 6.65 5.21
N ALA A 48 8.13 5.79 5.42
CA ALA A 48 7.94 4.60 4.61
C ALA A 48 7.62 4.95 3.15
N ASN A 49 6.73 5.92 2.90
CA ASN A 49 6.40 6.38 1.55
C ASN A 49 7.60 6.99 0.82
N ILE A 50 8.42 7.80 1.50
CA ILE A 50 9.56 8.49 0.88
C ILE A 50 10.75 7.56 0.69
N ARG A 51 11.05 6.70 1.66
CA ARG A 51 12.33 5.98 1.72
C ARG A 51 12.27 4.53 1.28
N SER A 52 11.08 3.91 1.24
CA SER A 52 11.01 2.49 0.87
C SER A 52 11.33 2.27 -0.60
N ARG A 53 12.25 1.34 -0.85
CA ARG A 53 12.68 0.91 -2.19
C ARG A 53 11.86 -0.27 -2.70
N PHE A 54 11.26 -1.04 -1.77
CA PHE A 54 10.62 -2.33 -2.09
C PHE A 54 9.11 -2.33 -1.94
N ALA A 55 8.53 -1.39 -1.18
CA ALA A 55 7.08 -1.28 -1.02
C ALA A 55 6.41 -0.79 -2.32
N GLU A 56 5.28 -1.39 -2.66
CA GLU A 56 4.41 -0.92 -3.74
C GLU A 56 3.50 0.23 -3.28
N ARG A 57 3.12 0.20 -1.98
CA ARG A 57 2.31 1.20 -1.28
C ARG A 57 2.56 1.14 0.23
N VAL A 58 2.08 2.16 0.93
CA VAL A 58 1.95 2.16 2.39
C VAL A 58 0.47 2.38 2.73
N LEU A 59 -0.10 1.46 3.48
CA LEU A 59 -1.52 1.40 3.81
C LEU A 59 -1.69 1.48 5.34
N ILE A 60 -2.66 2.27 5.82
CA ILE A 60 -3.09 2.23 7.21
C ILE A 60 -4.13 1.10 7.34
N VAL A 61 -3.92 0.18 8.26
CA VAL A 61 -4.86 -0.91 8.55
C VAL A 61 -5.95 -0.39 9.48
N LEU A 62 -7.20 -0.38 9.02
CA LEU A 62 -8.34 -0.04 9.87
C LEU A 62 -8.87 -1.22 10.65
N GLY A 63 -8.90 -2.40 10.05
CA GLY A 63 -9.34 -3.61 10.70
C GLY A 63 -9.26 -4.85 9.83
N ARG A 64 -9.35 -6.00 10.48
CA ARG A 64 -9.44 -7.32 9.87
C ARG A 64 -10.55 -8.09 10.58
N PHE A 65 -11.40 -8.77 9.82
CA PHE A 65 -12.53 -9.53 10.35
C PHE A 65 -12.98 -10.62 9.38
N PRO A 66 -13.60 -11.72 9.86
CA PRO A 66 -14.19 -12.74 8.99
C PRO A 66 -15.35 -12.16 8.18
N ALA A 67 -15.44 -12.51 6.88
CA ALA A 67 -16.52 -12.11 6.01
C ALA A 67 -16.77 -13.16 4.92
N ARG A 68 -17.82 -13.98 5.12
CA ARG A 68 -18.29 -15.01 4.17
C ARG A 68 -19.52 -14.56 3.40
N THR A 69 -20.25 -13.59 3.95
CA THR A 69 -21.47 -13.04 3.34
C THR A 69 -21.33 -11.53 3.15
N PHE A 70 -22.17 -10.98 2.25
CA PHE A 70 -22.21 -9.53 2.05
C PHE A 70 -22.69 -8.77 3.30
N ASP A 71 -23.54 -9.39 4.12
CA ASP A 71 -24.01 -8.78 5.37
C ASP A 71 -22.89 -8.72 6.40
N GLU A 72 -22.09 -9.80 6.55
CA GLU A 72 -20.90 -9.80 7.42
C GLU A 72 -19.88 -8.76 6.96
N LEU A 73 -19.64 -8.66 5.64
CA LEU A 73 -18.75 -7.65 5.08
C LEU A 73 -19.27 -6.24 5.37
N PHE A 74 -20.57 -5.99 5.16
CA PHE A 74 -21.19 -4.69 5.41
C PHE A 74 -21.08 -4.27 6.87
N GLU A 75 -21.47 -5.14 7.81
CA GLU A 75 -21.43 -4.82 9.23
C GLU A 75 -20.01 -4.66 9.76
N GLY A 76 -19.09 -5.52 9.35
CA GLY A 76 -17.69 -5.41 9.70
C GLY A 76 -17.06 -4.10 9.22
N VAL A 77 -17.33 -3.70 7.99
CA VAL A 77 -16.85 -2.42 7.44
C VAL A 77 -17.49 -1.23 8.16
N ARG A 78 -18.81 -1.27 8.41
CA ARG A 78 -19.53 -0.20 9.10
C ARG A 78 -19.05 0.01 10.55
N ALA A 79 -18.56 -1.03 11.20
CA ALA A 79 -18.05 -0.95 12.57
C ALA A 79 -16.70 -0.23 12.69
N LEU A 80 -15.95 -0.06 11.59
CA LEU A 80 -14.62 0.56 11.61
C LEU A 80 -14.70 2.09 11.77
N PRO A 81 -13.68 2.72 12.41
CA PRO A 81 -13.69 4.16 12.74
C PRO A 81 -13.22 5.02 11.56
N TRP A 82 -13.96 5.03 10.46
CA TRP A 82 -13.64 5.76 9.22
C TRP A 82 -13.48 7.26 9.43
N GLU A 83 -14.25 7.84 10.34
CA GLU A 83 -14.24 9.26 10.71
C GLU A 83 -12.91 9.73 11.31
N THR A 84 -12.04 8.81 11.74
CA THR A 84 -10.70 9.15 12.22
C THR A 84 -9.81 9.66 11.08
N PHE A 85 -10.09 9.25 9.84
CA PHE A 85 -9.25 9.55 8.67
C PHE A 85 -9.99 10.31 7.57
N ILE A 86 -11.31 10.13 7.45
CA ILE A 86 -12.10 10.69 6.35
C ILE A 86 -12.98 11.80 6.90
N PRO A 87 -12.75 13.07 6.54
CA PRO A 87 -13.60 14.19 6.95
C PRO A 87 -14.98 14.14 6.27
N ALA A 88 -15.89 15.01 6.70
CA ALA A 88 -17.29 15.02 6.27
C ALA A 88 -17.52 15.27 4.77
N ASP A 89 -16.54 15.84 4.08
CA ASP A 89 -16.57 16.13 2.63
C ASP A 89 -15.56 15.28 1.84
N GLY A 90 -14.81 14.40 2.51
CA GLY A 90 -13.74 13.60 1.89
C GLY A 90 -14.22 12.64 0.82
N ALA A 91 -13.55 12.58 -0.32
CA ALA A 91 -13.79 11.59 -1.36
C ALA A 91 -13.07 10.27 -1.02
N PHE A 92 -13.73 9.13 -1.16
CA PHE A 92 -13.12 7.84 -0.85
C PHE A 92 -13.40 6.78 -1.93
N PRO A 93 -12.64 6.79 -3.02
CA PRO A 93 -12.72 5.73 -4.01
C PRO A 93 -12.32 4.39 -3.38
N VAL A 94 -13.12 3.34 -3.64
CA VAL A 94 -12.89 2.00 -3.10
C VAL A 94 -12.32 1.11 -4.19
N LYS A 95 -11.22 0.40 -3.89
CA LYS A 95 -10.61 -0.64 -4.75
C LYS A 95 -10.25 -1.84 -3.90
N GLY A 96 -10.12 -3.00 -4.51
CA GLY A 96 -9.69 -4.18 -3.77
C GLY A 96 -9.68 -5.44 -4.61
N TRP A 97 -9.48 -6.55 -3.95
CA TRP A 97 -9.43 -7.87 -4.55
C TRP A 97 -9.96 -8.92 -3.58
N ALA A 98 -10.38 -10.07 -4.13
CA ALA A 98 -10.81 -11.24 -3.38
C ALA A 98 -10.16 -12.48 -3.97
N LEU A 99 -9.67 -13.38 -3.11
CA LEU A 99 -9.00 -14.61 -3.49
C LEU A 99 -9.37 -15.74 -2.51
N GLU A 100 -9.63 -16.94 -3.01
CA GLU A 100 -9.95 -18.13 -2.19
C GLU A 100 -11.02 -17.88 -1.13
N SER A 101 -12.09 -17.15 -1.49
CA SER A 101 -13.11 -16.71 -0.56
C SER A 101 -14.51 -16.89 -1.13
N ALA A 102 -15.51 -17.06 -0.26
CA ALA A 102 -16.92 -17.11 -0.65
C ALA A 102 -17.34 -15.82 -1.37
N LEU A 103 -16.85 -14.68 -0.93
CA LEU A 103 -17.02 -13.38 -1.58
C LEU A 103 -15.96 -13.20 -2.68
N HIS A 104 -16.30 -13.61 -3.91
CA HIS A 104 -15.39 -13.57 -5.07
C HIS A 104 -15.72 -12.47 -6.09
N SER A 105 -16.93 -11.90 -6.04
CA SER A 105 -17.35 -10.77 -6.91
C SER A 105 -16.73 -9.46 -6.41
N VAL A 106 -15.56 -9.09 -6.91
CA VAL A 106 -14.88 -7.84 -6.54
C VAL A 106 -15.77 -6.60 -6.74
N PRO A 107 -16.51 -6.45 -7.88
CA PRO A 107 -17.41 -5.30 -8.05
C PRO A 107 -18.51 -5.19 -7.01
N ASP A 108 -19.08 -6.34 -6.56
CA ASP A 108 -20.14 -6.32 -5.55
C ASP A 108 -19.57 -6.07 -4.16
N CYS A 109 -18.43 -6.68 -3.80
CA CYS A 109 -17.70 -6.34 -2.57
C CYS A 109 -17.38 -4.83 -2.52
N GLN A 110 -16.93 -4.26 -3.63
CA GLN A 110 -16.61 -2.83 -3.73
C GLN A 110 -17.82 -1.94 -3.46
N LYS A 111 -19.01 -2.29 -4.01
CA LYS A 111 -20.27 -1.58 -3.75
C LYS A 111 -20.69 -1.68 -2.26
N ILE A 112 -20.57 -2.89 -1.68
CA ILE A 112 -20.91 -3.14 -0.27
C ILE A 112 -20.00 -2.35 0.65
N VAL A 113 -18.67 -2.41 0.43
CA VAL A 113 -17.71 -1.62 1.21
C VAL A 113 -18.03 -0.13 1.11
N LYS A 114 -18.23 0.40 -0.11
CA LYS A 114 -18.58 1.80 -0.32
C LYS A 114 -19.84 2.19 0.45
N LYS A 115 -20.90 1.40 0.35
CA LYS A 115 -22.18 1.63 1.05
C LYS A 115 -21.99 1.65 2.57
N ALA A 116 -21.26 0.68 3.12
CA ALA A 116 -21.03 0.57 4.56
C ALA A 116 -20.26 1.78 5.12
N VAL A 117 -19.22 2.25 4.41
CA VAL A 117 -18.48 3.47 4.77
C VAL A 117 -19.38 4.70 4.75
N VAL A 118 -20.20 4.88 3.69
CA VAL A 118 -21.15 5.99 3.59
C VAL A 118 -22.13 5.98 4.77
N GLU A 119 -22.72 4.82 5.10
CA GLU A 119 -23.66 4.70 6.21
C GLU A 119 -23.00 5.04 7.57
N ARG A 120 -21.76 4.60 7.77
CA ARG A 120 -21.00 4.96 8.98
C ARG A 120 -20.76 6.47 9.07
N LEU A 121 -20.20 7.07 8.02
CA LEU A 121 -19.87 8.50 8.01
C LEU A 121 -21.11 9.38 8.12
N LYS A 122 -22.21 9.02 7.44
CA LYS A 122 -23.53 9.69 7.60
C LYS A 122 -24.01 9.67 9.04
N SER A 123 -23.93 8.50 9.68
CA SER A 123 -24.34 8.34 11.07
C SER A 123 -23.51 9.18 12.04
N VAL A 124 -22.19 9.23 11.83
CA VAL A 124 -21.26 9.96 12.72
C VAL A 124 -21.37 11.46 12.53
N TYR A 125 -21.44 11.93 11.26
CA TYR A 125 -21.50 13.36 10.94
C TYR A 125 -22.92 13.95 10.93
N GLY A 126 -23.94 13.13 11.11
CA GLY A 126 -25.35 13.58 11.07
C GLY A 126 -25.80 14.06 9.68
N LEU A 127 -25.22 13.50 8.61
CA LEU A 127 -25.48 13.90 7.23
C LEU A 127 -26.54 13.02 6.57
N SER A 128 -27.44 13.63 5.80
CA SER A 128 -28.36 12.90 4.91
C SER A 128 -27.70 12.52 3.57
N TRP A 129 -26.73 13.31 3.13
CA TRP A 129 -25.97 13.13 1.90
C TRP A 129 -24.48 13.34 2.15
N PHE A 130 -23.63 12.56 1.48
CA PHE A 130 -22.16 12.68 1.54
C PHE A 130 -21.67 13.17 0.17
N SER A 131 -21.07 14.38 0.09
CA SER A 131 -20.78 15.06 -1.17
C SER A 131 -19.58 14.49 -1.92
N GLU A 132 -18.57 14.00 -1.20
CA GLU A 132 -17.27 13.55 -1.76
C GLU A 132 -16.56 14.60 -2.64
N GLU A 133 -16.66 15.89 -2.29
CA GLU A 133 -16.06 16.99 -3.05
C GLU A 133 -14.68 17.42 -2.50
N GLY A 134 -14.29 16.92 -1.32
CA GLY A 134 -13.04 17.24 -0.66
C GLY A 134 -11.84 16.39 -1.12
N GLU A 135 -10.84 16.32 -0.26
CA GLU A 135 -9.63 15.52 -0.51
C GLU A 135 -9.93 14.02 -0.66
N SER A 136 -9.09 13.34 -1.44
CA SER A 136 -9.28 11.91 -1.72
C SER A 136 -8.55 11.03 -0.70
N PHE A 137 -9.30 10.14 -0.05
CA PHE A 137 -8.84 9.12 0.90
C PHE A 137 -9.09 7.72 0.33
N PRO A 138 -8.28 7.20 -0.58
CA PRO A 138 -8.56 5.95 -1.25
C PRO A 138 -8.63 4.78 -0.28
N ILE A 139 -9.70 4.01 -0.35
CA ILE A 139 -9.90 2.81 0.45
C ILE A 139 -9.47 1.60 -0.36
N GLN A 140 -8.70 0.72 0.27
CA GLN A 140 -8.41 -0.60 -0.27
C GLN A 140 -9.00 -1.69 0.62
N PHE A 141 -9.52 -2.75 -0.01
CA PHE A 141 -9.90 -3.97 0.70
C PHE A 141 -9.20 -5.18 0.10
N ALA A 142 -8.94 -6.16 0.93
CA ALA A 142 -8.45 -7.48 0.53
C ALA A 142 -9.31 -8.53 1.25
N ILE A 143 -9.88 -9.46 0.50
CA ILE A 143 -10.59 -10.61 1.07
C ILE A 143 -9.82 -11.85 0.68
N MET A 144 -9.31 -12.58 1.66
CA MET A 144 -8.54 -13.78 1.43
C MET A 144 -8.91 -14.85 2.47
N LYS A 145 -9.27 -16.03 2.00
CA LYS A 145 -9.69 -17.15 2.87
C LYS A 145 -10.79 -16.75 3.85
N ASP A 146 -11.79 -16.03 3.34
CA ASP A 146 -12.94 -15.52 4.09
C ASP A 146 -12.60 -14.50 5.20
N GLU A 147 -11.40 -13.92 5.18
CA GLU A 147 -11.02 -12.80 6.05
C GLU A 147 -10.91 -11.52 5.22
N ALA A 148 -11.65 -10.49 5.62
CA ALA A 148 -11.61 -9.16 5.04
C ALA A 148 -10.63 -8.27 5.82
N ALA A 149 -9.79 -7.53 5.10
CA ALA A 149 -8.91 -6.51 5.64
C ALA A 149 -9.18 -5.18 4.94
N LEU A 150 -9.32 -4.12 5.69
CA LEU A 150 -9.66 -2.77 5.23
C LEU A 150 -8.52 -1.80 5.50
N TYR A 151 -8.23 -0.96 4.51
CA TYR A 151 -7.09 -0.06 4.53
C TYR A 151 -7.43 1.33 4.00
N ILE A 152 -6.73 2.35 4.51
CA ILE A 152 -6.58 3.66 3.85
C ILE A 152 -5.24 3.67 3.10
N ASP A 153 -5.26 4.00 1.82
CA ASP A 153 -4.05 4.14 1.00
C ASP A 153 -3.44 5.53 1.22
N THR A 154 -2.18 5.57 1.67
CA THR A 154 -1.46 6.81 1.94
C THR A 154 -0.48 7.20 0.84
N SER A 155 -0.32 6.37 -0.19
CA SER A 155 0.70 6.56 -1.21
C SER A 155 0.22 7.31 -2.45
N GLY A 156 -1.10 7.38 -2.68
CA GLY A 156 -1.67 7.95 -3.89
C GLY A 156 -1.21 7.20 -5.15
N THR A 157 -0.18 7.69 -5.81
CA THR A 157 0.50 6.96 -6.89
C THR A 157 1.32 5.81 -6.33
N GLY A 158 1.33 4.65 -7.01
CA GLY A 158 2.15 3.51 -6.57
C GLY A 158 3.64 3.86 -6.52
N LEU A 159 4.34 3.43 -5.46
CA LEU A 159 5.72 3.81 -5.16
C LEU A 159 6.76 3.32 -6.19
N HIS A 160 6.40 2.33 -7.04
CA HIS A 160 7.20 1.95 -8.19
C HIS A 160 7.26 3.04 -9.26
N LYS A 161 6.30 3.98 -9.32
CA LYS A 161 6.26 5.08 -10.27
C LYS A 161 7.05 6.28 -9.74
N ARG A 162 8.37 6.19 -9.77
CA ARG A 162 9.28 7.21 -9.18
C ARG A 162 9.49 8.45 -10.04
N GLY A 163 8.83 8.53 -11.20
CA GLY A 163 8.81 9.75 -12.03
C GLY A 163 10.11 10.05 -12.79
N TYR A 164 11.16 9.28 -12.66
CA TYR A 164 12.43 9.56 -13.34
C TYR A 164 12.47 9.12 -14.81
N ARG A 165 11.42 8.53 -15.34
CA ARG A 165 11.34 8.12 -16.75
C ARG A 165 10.66 9.20 -17.59
N PRO A 166 11.40 9.89 -18.46
CA PRO A 166 10.81 10.92 -19.33
C PRO A 166 9.99 10.34 -20.49
N ALA A 167 10.24 9.09 -20.86
CA ALA A 167 9.53 8.41 -21.97
C ALA A 167 8.97 7.07 -21.51
N GLN A 168 7.76 6.74 -21.99
CA GLN A 168 7.19 5.41 -21.79
C GLN A 168 7.88 4.42 -22.73
N VAL A 169 8.54 3.41 -22.19
CA VAL A 169 9.04 2.25 -22.92
C VAL A 169 8.03 1.14 -22.78
N ALA A 170 7.85 0.31 -23.80
CA ALA A 170 6.96 -0.84 -23.70
C ALA A 170 7.45 -1.80 -22.60
N ALA A 171 6.56 -2.11 -21.63
CA ALA A 171 6.79 -3.07 -20.54
C ALA A 171 8.14 -2.90 -19.77
N PRO A 172 8.42 -1.74 -19.17
CA PRO A 172 9.65 -1.56 -18.43
C PRO A 172 9.67 -2.39 -17.13
N LEU A 173 10.86 -2.76 -16.66
CA LEU A 173 11.02 -3.36 -15.33
C LEU A 173 10.49 -2.40 -14.26
N ARG A 174 9.74 -2.91 -13.28
CA ARG A 174 9.29 -2.09 -12.15
C ARG A 174 10.49 -1.64 -11.32
N GLU A 175 10.47 -0.40 -10.87
CA GLU A 175 11.54 0.22 -10.09
C GLU A 175 11.76 -0.50 -8.75
N THR A 176 10.70 -0.95 -8.10
CA THR A 176 10.77 -1.76 -6.87
C THR A 176 11.48 -3.11 -7.09
N LEU A 177 11.25 -3.75 -8.24
CA LEU A 177 11.94 -4.99 -8.59
C LEU A 177 13.41 -4.72 -8.95
N ALA A 178 13.69 -3.65 -9.69
CA ALA A 178 15.06 -3.25 -10.01
C ALA A 178 15.88 -2.94 -8.76
N ALA A 179 15.30 -2.20 -7.81
CA ALA A 179 15.91 -1.94 -6.51
C ALA A 179 16.21 -3.23 -5.74
N ALA A 180 15.28 -4.20 -5.79
CA ALA A 180 15.48 -5.51 -5.16
C ALA A 180 16.63 -6.30 -5.81
N ILE A 181 16.75 -6.28 -7.14
CA ILE A 181 17.87 -6.91 -7.86
C ILE A 181 19.21 -6.31 -7.39
N VAL A 182 19.28 -4.99 -7.29
CA VAL A 182 20.49 -4.28 -6.81
C VAL A 182 20.81 -4.66 -5.36
N ASP A 183 19.81 -4.75 -4.50
CA ASP A 183 20.01 -5.13 -3.09
C ASP A 183 20.43 -6.60 -2.93
N ILE A 184 19.82 -7.53 -3.65
CA ILE A 184 20.18 -8.97 -3.67
C ILE A 184 21.61 -9.16 -4.23
N ALA A 185 22.00 -8.38 -5.24
CA ALA A 185 23.36 -8.35 -5.76
C ALA A 185 24.37 -7.73 -4.76
N ARG A 186 23.89 -7.22 -3.61
CA ARG A 186 24.70 -6.57 -2.55
C ARG A 186 25.53 -5.39 -3.05
N TYR A 187 25.09 -4.74 -4.12
CA TYR A 187 25.76 -3.53 -4.58
C TYR A 187 25.47 -2.36 -3.61
N ARG A 188 26.54 -1.69 -3.17
CA ARG A 188 26.49 -0.59 -2.19
C ARG A 188 27.31 0.62 -2.65
N GLY A 189 27.46 0.79 -3.96
CA GLY A 189 28.24 1.90 -4.53
C GLY A 189 29.75 1.71 -4.47
N ARG A 190 30.23 0.50 -4.26
CA ARG A 190 31.67 0.17 -4.27
C ARG A 190 31.99 -0.70 -5.48
N GLY A 191 32.99 -0.31 -6.25
CA GLY A 191 33.39 -0.98 -7.49
C GLY A 191 32.50 -0.61 -8.67
N ASP A 192 32.80 -1.19 -9.82
CA ASP A 192 32.09 -0.95 -11.08
C ASP A 192 30.74 -1.65 -11.08
N PHE A 193 29.76 -1.03 -11.73
CA PHE A 193 28.44 -1.60 -11.97
C PHE A 193 28.20 -1.69 -13.48
N CYS A 194 27.86 -2.87 -13.96
CA CYS A 194 27.57 -3.10 -15.38
C CYS A 194 26.21 -3.80 -15.53
N ASP A 195 25.35 -3.25 -16.36
CA ASP A 195 24.10 -3.87 -16.78
C ASP A 195 24.15 -4.07 -18.32
N PRO A 196 24.54 -5.27 -18.80
CA PRO A 196 24.73 -5.55 -20.22
C PRO A 196 23.42 -5.59 -21.01
N PHE A 197 22.25 -5.62 -20.34
CA PHE A 197 20.93 -5.63 -20.93
C PHE A 197 20.07 -4.48 -20.43
N CYS A 198 20.66 -3.31 -20.27
CA CYS A 198 20.10 -2.17 -19.52
C CYS A 198 18.71 -1.70 -19.96
N GLY A 199 18.33 -1.89 -21.23
CA GLY A 199 17.02 -1.43 -21.74
C GLY A 199 16.80 0.05 -21.45
N SER A 200 15.80 0.35 -20.61
CA SER A 200 15.50 1.73 -20.15
C SER A 200 16.42 2.22 -19.00
N GLY A 201 17.42 1.46 -18.63
CA GLY A 201 18.38 1.81 -17.56
C GLY A 201 17.82 1.71 -16.14
N THR A 202 16.69 1.05 -15.93
CA THR A 202 16.02 1.03 -14.61
C THR A 202 16.94 0.47 -13.53
N ILE A 203 17.64 -0.65 -13.78
CA ILE A 203 18.55 -1.27 -12.80
C ILE A 203 19.74 -0.34 -12.52
N ALA A 204 20.32 0.27 -13.56
CA ALA A 204 21.43 1.21 -13.41
C ALA A 204 21.05 2.46 -12.60
N ILE A 205 19.84 3.00 -12.82
CA ILE A 205 19.32 4.15 -12.06
C ILE A 205 19.11 3.77 -10.59
N GLU A 206 18.49 2.61 -10.31
CA GLU A 206 18.30 2.14 -8.93
C GLU A 206 19.64 1.85 -8.23
N ALA A 207 20.62 1.33 -8.95
CA ALA A 207 21.97 1.15 -8.44
C ALA A 207 22.63 2.50 -8.07
N ALA A 208 22.48 3.51 -8.91
CA ALA A 208 22.97 4.86 -8.62
C ALA A 208 22.27 5.49 -7.41
N LEU A 209 20.95 5.36 -7.31
CA LEU A 209 20.18 5.84 -6.15
C LEU A 209 20.61 5.14 -4.85
N ALA A 210 20.90 3.83 -4.92
CA ALA A 210 21.38 3.05 -3.78
C ALA A 210 22.80 3.50 -3.37
N ALA A 211 23.71 3.67 -4.35
CA ALA A 211 25.08 4.11 -4.12
C ALA A 211 25.17 5.51 -3.50
N LEU A 212 24.29 6.41 -3.93
CA LEU A 212 24.20 7.79 -3.41
C LEU A 212 23.37 7.89 -2.11
N ASN A 213 22.86 6.79 -1.61
CA ASN A 213 21.90 6.74 -0.49
C ASN A 213 20.75 7.74 -0.64
N ARG A 214 20.27 7.91 -1.88
CA ARG A 214 19.18 8.84 -2.20
C ARG A 214 17.83 8.13 -2.05
N ALA A 215 16.89 8.76 -1.36
CA ALA A 215 15.52 8.27 -1.23
C ALA A 215 14.85 8.15 -2.62
N PRO A 216 14.05 7.09 -2.85
CA PRO A 216 13.41 6.87 -4.15
C PRO A 216 12.15 7.71 -4.37
N GLY A 217 11.48 8.16 -3.28
CA GLY A 217 10.24 8.94 -3.29
C GLY A 217 10.46 10.44 -3.12
#